data_d157c7e620ce9ae35f20aa853181e078
#
_entry.id   d157c7e620ce9ae35f20aa853181e078
#
_cell.length_a   1.000
_cell.length_b   1.000
_cell.length_c   1.000
_cell.angle_alpha   90.00
_cell.angle_beta   90.00
_cell.angle_gamma   90.00
#
_symmetry.space_group_name_H-M   'P 1'
#
loop_
_entity.id
_entity.type
_entity.pdbx_description
1 polymer ?
#
loop_
_entity_poly.entity_id
_entity_poly.type
_entity_poly.pdbx_seq_one_letter_code
_entity_poly.pdbx_strand_id
1 'polypeptide(L)'
;MKSNKKKKEKLLEVLGNVCQICGKDFPAEKLALEHIFPKSKGGRNNKENLSVVCFSCNSKKGRNTSATYPLKLLLENKDFFLNLCKYENKNSAFKKENTLNNLKEHKEKLLEDLFLIDSIIKEVEKKF
;
A
#
# COMPACT_ATOMS: atom_id res chain seq x y z
N MET A 1 -15.95 -13.54 12.01
CA MET A 1 -15.94 -12.54 13.09
C MET A 1 -15.10 -12.95 14.28
N LYS A 2 -15.37 -14.09 14.92
CA LYS A 2 -14.53 -14.61 16.00
C LYS A 2 -13.09 -14.84 15.54
N SER A 3 -12.89 -15.32 14.29
CA SER A 3 -11.56 -15.58 13.75
C SER A 3 -10.76 -14.28 13.54
N ASN A 4 -11.39 -13.18 13.10
CA ASN A 4 -10.72 -11.89 12.91
C ASN A 4 -10.30 -11.27 14.24
N LYS A 5 -11.14 -11.39 15.26
CA LYS A 5 -10.80 -10.93 16.61
C LYS A 5 -9.59 -11.67 17.16
N LYS A 6 -9.55 -12.99 17.02
CA LYS A 6 -8.43 -13.82 17.44
C LYS A 6 -7.16 -13.49 16.65
N LYS A 7 -7.27 -13.27 15.35
CA LYS A 7 -6.13 -12.89 14.51
C LYS A 7 -5.55 -11.55 14.96
N LYS A 8 -6.41 -10.58 15.22
CA LYS A 8 -6.00 -9.26 15.73
C LYS A 8 -5.28 -9.40 17.07
N GLU A 9 -5.84 -10.16 18.01
CA GLU A 9 -5.24 -10.39 19.32
C GLU A 9 -3.83 -10.99 19.20
N LYS A 10 -3.66 -11.99 18.34
CA LYS A 10 -2.36 -12.61 18.08
C LYS A 10 -1.35 -11.63 17.48
N LEU A 11 -1.79 -10.82 16.54
CA LEU A 11 -0.92 -9.81 15.92
C LEU A 11 -0.49 -8.75 16.93
N LEU A 12 -1.41 -8.32 17.82
CA LEU A 12 -1.07 -7.37 18.88
C LEU A 12 -0.04 -7.94 19.86
N GLU A 13 -0.10 -9.24 20.15
CA GLU A 13 0.90 -9.90 20.98
C GLU A 13 2.30 -9.86 20.35
N VAL A 14 2.38 -10.03 19.03
CA VAL A 14 3.64 -10.08 18.30
C VAL A 14 4.16 -8.68 17.97
N LEU A 15 3.28 -7.81 17.45
CA LEU A 15 3.64 -6.48 16.96
C LEU A 15 3.55 -5.37 18.02
N GLY A 16 2.83 -5.64 19.11
CA GLY A 16 2.50 -4.62 20.11
C GLY A 16 1.32 -3.75 19.65
N ASN A 17 0.84 -2.92 20.55
CA ASN A 17 -0.28 -2.01 20.29
C ASN A 17 0.20 -0.74 19.57
N VAL A 18 0.75 -0.92 18.37
CA VAL A 18 1.38 0.12 17.57
C VAL A 18 0.84 0.07 16.15
N CYS A 19 0.48 1.23 15.59
CA CYS A 19 0.13 1.33 14.18
C CYS A 19 1.36 1.01 13.33
N GLN A 20 1.24 0.05 12.43
CA GLN A 20 2.37 -0.37 11.60
C GLN A 20 2.73 0.62 10.49
N ILE A 21 1.88 1.60 10.24
CA ILE A 21 2.16 2.65 9.25
C ILE A 21 2.79 3.87 9.91
N CYS A 22 2.11 4.50 10.89
CA CYS A 22 2.61 5.72 11.51
C CYS A 22 3.54 5.49 12.72
N GLY A 23 3.55 4.28 13.27
CA GLY A 23 4.41 3.93 14.39
C GLY A 23 3.98 4.46 15.75
N LYS A 24 2.80 5.05 15.84
CA LYS A 24 2.28 5.58 17.11
C LYS A 24 1.58 4.49 17.92
N ASP A 25 1.62 4.64 19.25
CA ASP A 25 0.94 3.75 20.18
C ASP A 25 -0.55 4.07 20.24
N PHE A 26 -1.38 3.03 20.24
CA PHE A 26 -2.83 3.15 20.37
C PHE A 26 -3.36 2.01 21.23
N PRO A 27 -4.46 2.23 21.99
CA PRO A 27 -5.14 1.10 22.62
C PRO A 27 -5.69 0.15 21.55
N ALA A 28 -5.84 -1.12 21.91
CA ALA A 28 -6.27 -2.17 20.97
C ALA A 28 -7.56 -1.83 20.22
N GLU A 29 -8.53 -1.20 20.89
CA GLU A 29 -9.80 -0.84 20.29
C GLU A 29 -9.70 0.27 19.23
N LYS A 30 -8.57 0.97 19.16
CA LYS A 30 -8.32 2.01 18.15
C LYS A 30 -7.40 1.53 17.02
N LEU A 31 -7.06 0.26 17.02
CA LEU A 31 -6.30 -0.38 15.97
C LEU A 31 -7.20 -1.33 15.20
N ALA A 32 -7.11 -1.28 13.88
CA ALA A 32 -7.87 -2.15 12.99
C ALA A 32 -7.00 -3.23 12.39
N LEU A 33 -7.56 -4.41 12.20
CA LEU A 33 -6.94 -5.48 11.42
C LEU A 33 -6.97 -5.05 9.95
N GLU A 34 -5.82 -5.05 9.30
CA GLU A 34 -5.68 -4.58 7.93
C GLU A 34 -5.06 -5.66 7.04
N HIS A 35 -5.60 -5.81 5.83
CA HIS A 35 -5.01 -6.62 4.79
C HIS A 35 -3.98 -5.77 4.06
N ILE A 36 -2.73 -6.18 4.05
CA ILE A 36 -1.65 -5.47 3.35
C ILE A 36 -1.98 -5.38 1.88
N PHE A 37 -2.28 -6.52 1.25
CA PHE A 37 -2.85 -6.58 -0.08
C PHE A 37 -4.36 -6.79 0.07
N PRO A 38 -5.20 -5.86 -0.43
CA PRO A 38 -6.65 -5.90 -0.17
C PRO A 38 -7.34 -7.15 -0.69
N LYS A 39 -8.34 -7.62 0.04
CA LYS A 39 -9.18 -8.75 -0.39
C LYS A 39 -9.83 -8.48 -1.74
N SER A 40 -10.26 -7.26 -1.99
CA SER A 40 -10.87 -6.84 -3.26
C SER A 40 -9.94 -7.01 -4.47
N LYS A 41 -8.63 -7.11 -4.22
CA LYS A 41 -7.60 -7.30 -5.24
C LYS A 41 -6.98 -8.69 -5.19
N GLY A 42 -7.61 -9.63 -4.50
CA GLY A 42 -7.13 -11.01 -4.38
C GLY A 42 -6.25 -11.29 -3.17
N GLY A 43 -6.21 -10.38 -2.21
CA GLY A 43 -5.43 -10.57 -0.97
C GLY A 43 -5.96 -11.71 -0.12
N ARG A 44 -5.04 -12.51 0.42
CA ARG A 44 -5.37 -13.66 1.27
C ARG A 44 -5.56 -13.24 2.72
N ASN A 45 -6.23 -14.10 3.48
CA ASN A 45 -6.53 -13.88 4.89
C ASN A 45 -5.54 -14.61 5.81
N ASN A 46 -4.29 -14.74 5.38
CA ASN A 46 -3.22 -15.38 6.15
C ASN A 46 -2.39 -14.33 6.92
N LYS A 47 -1.71 -14.77 7.97
CA LYS A 47 -0.95 -13.87 8.87
C LYS A 47 0.08 -13.02 8.15
N GLU A 48 0.67 -13.51 7.06
CA GLU A 48 1.68 -12.80 6.27
C GLU A 48 1.09 -11.58 5.55
N ASN A 49 -0.22 -11.59 5.32
CA ASN A 49 -0.94 -10.50 4.66
C ASN A 49 -1.76 -9.65 5.63
N LEU A 50 -1.59 -9.84 6.93
CA LEU A 50 -2.36 -9.12 7.96
C LEU A 50 -1.45 -8.27 8.84
N SER A 51 -1.96 -7.13 9.26
CA SER A 51 -1.30 -6.26 10.22
C SER A 51 -2.32 -5.40 10.95
N VAL A 52 -1.85 -4.56 11.86
CA VAL A 52 -2.70 -3.65 12.62
C VAL A 52 -2.31 -2.21 12.35
N VAL A 53 -3.31 -1.36 12.12
CA VAL A 53 -3.10 0.06 11.79
C VAL A 53 -4.16 0.90 12.51
N CYS A 54 -3.84 2.17 12.80
CA CYS A 54 -4.82 3.08 13.38
C CYS A 54 -5.87 3.45 12.31
N PHE A 55 -7.04 3.90 12.76
CA PHE A 55 -8.16 4.22 11.85
C PHE A 55 -7.80 5.30 10.83
N SER A 56 -7.01 6.30 11.23
CA SER A 56 -6.56 7.36 10.33
C SER A 56 -5.70 6.82 9.18
N CYS A 57 -4.70 6.01 9.51
CA CYS A 57 -3.83 5.39 8.50
C CYS A 57 -4.59 4.39 7.63
N ASN A 58 -5.53 3.66 8.23
CA ASN A 58 -6.38 2.73 7.49
C ASN A 58 -7.22 3.46 6.43
N SER A 59 -7.82 4.60 6.79
CA SER A 59 -8.59 5.42 5.86
C SER A 59 -7.73 5.96 4.72
N LYS A 60 -6.53 6.44 5.04
CA LYS A 60 -5.59 6.98 4.03
C LYS A 60 -5.11 5.90 3.07
N LYS A 61 -4.77 4.73 3.60
CA LYS A 61 -4.33 3.60 2.77
C LYS A 61 -5.47 3.10 1.89
N GLY A 62 -6.68 2.95 2.45
CA GLY A 62 -7.82 2.42 1.73
C GLY A 62 -7.48 1.05 1.13
N ARG A 63 -7.68 0.89 -0.17
CA ARG A 63 -7.39 -0.33 -0.92
C ARG A 63 -6.03 -0.29 -1.64
N ASN A 64 -5.20 0.69 -1.30
CA ASN A 64 -3.93 0.89 -1.96
C ASN A 64 -2.77 0.21 -1.24
N THR A 65 -1.81 -0.26 -2.02
CA THR A 65 -0.50 -0.72 -1.56
C THR A 65 0.54 0.14 -2.26
N SER A 66 1.82 -0.10 -2.00
CA SER A 66 2.89 0.58 -2.74
C SER A 66 2.77 0.38 -4.25
N ALA A 67 2.22 -0.77 -4.67
CA ALA A 67 2.04 -1.09 -6.10
C ALA A 67 0.92 -0.31 -6.76
N THR A 68 -0.09 0.12 -5.99
CA THR A 68 -1.31 0.72 -6.53
C THR A 68 -1.59 2.13 -6.01
N TYR A 69 -0.71 2.67 -5.18
CA TYR A 69 -0.90 4.00 -4.60
C TYR A 69 -0.84 5.06 -5.71
N PRO A 70 -1.86 5.92 -5.82
CA PRO A 70 -1.90 6.90 -6.92
C PRO A 70 -0.72 7.89 -6.86
N LEU A 71 -0.12 8.16 -8.01
CA LEU A 71 1.06 9.04 -8.10
C LEU A 71 0.83 10.43 -7.52
N LYS A 72 -0.35 10.99 -7.74
CA LYS A 72 -0.68 12.32 -7.21
C LYS A 72 -0.67 12.31 -5.68
N LEU A 73 -1.26 11.28 -5.08
CA LEU A 73 -1.26 11.11 -3.62
C LEU A 73 0.15 10.82 -3.10
N LEU A 74 0.95 10.10 -3.88
CA LEU A 74 2.35 9.84 -3.54
C LEU A 74 3.14 11.13 -3.39
N LEU A 75 2.99 12.06 -4.32
CA LEU A 75 3.68 13.35 -4.28
C LEU A 75 3.19 14.22 -3.11
N GLU A 76 1.89 14.21 -2.85
CA GLU A 76 1.29 15.01 -1.77
C GLU A 76 1.55 14.41 -0.38
N ASN A 77 1.73 13.09 -0.30
CA ASN A 77 1.87 12.36 0.97
C ASN A 77 3.10 11.45 0.98
N LYS A 78 4.23 11.99 0.57
CA LYS A 78 5.48 11.24 0.44
C LYS A 78 5.86 10.47 1.71
N ASP A 79 5.81 11.13 2.86
CA ASP A 79 6.19 10.53 4.14
C ASP A 79 5.25 9.38 4.51
N PHE A 80 3.96 9.56 4.31
CA PHE A 80 2.98 8.50 4.52
C PHE A 80 3.27 7.30 3.61
N PHE A 81 3.56 7.55 2.35
CA PHE A 81 3.89 6.49 1.39
C PHE A 81 5.15 5.73 1.81
N LEU A 82 6.19 6.44 2.24
CA LEU A 82 7.41 5.80 2.72
C LEU A 82 7.16 4.94 3.97
N ASN A 83 6.28 5.40 4.86
CA ASN A 83 5.87 4.61 6.03
C ASN A 83 5.06 3.39 5.62
N LEU A 84 4.20 3.52 4.61
CA LEU A 84 3.46 2.39 4.05
C LEU A 84 4.42 1.34 3.48
N CYS A 85 5.47 1.76 2.79
CA CYS A 85 6.50 0.85 2.28
C CYS A 85 7.23 0.12 3.41
N LYS A 86 7.54 0.83 4.50
CA LYS A 86 8.12 0.23 5.71
C LYS A 86 7.20 -0.83 6.31
N TYR A 87 5.93 -0.49 6.44
CA TYR A 87 4.91 -1.37 6.97
C TYR A 87 4.79 -2.65 6.14
N GLU A 88 4.71 -2.52 4.82
CA GLU A 88 4.66 -3.66 3.91
C GLU A 88 5.92 -4.51 4.00
N ASN A 89 7.09 -3.87 4.12
CA ASN A 89 8.37 -4.56 4.16
C ASN A 89 8.59 -5.37 5.44
N LYS A 90 7.89 -5.05 6.53
CA LYS A 90 7.96 -5.82 7.78
C LYS A 90 7.26 -7.16 7.69
N ASN A 91 6.42 -7.35 6.70
CA ASN A 91 5.62 -8.55 6.51
C ASN A 91 6.20 -9.41 5.39
N SER A 92 6.21 -10.72 5.58
CA SER A 92 6.81 -11.66 4.63
C SER A 92 6.15 -11.66 3.25
N ALA A 93 4.88 -11.20 3.16
CA ALA A 93 4.14 -11.14 1.90
C ALA A 93 4.63 -10.00 0.97
N PHE A 94 5.23 -8.93 1.55
CA PHE A 94 5.65 -7.74 0.79
C PHE A 94 7.06 -7.33 1.16
N LYS A 95 8.01 -7.74 0.35
CA LYS A 95 9.43 -7.41 0.56
C LYS A 95 9.84 -6.20 -0.26
N LYS A 96 10.91 -5.53 0.19
CA LYS A 96 11.50 -4.37 -0.50
C LYS A 96 11.68 -4.60 -1.99
N GLU A 97 12.14 -5.77 -2.39
CA GLU A 97 12.34 -6.12 -3.80
C GLU A 97 11.04 -6.06 -4.60
N ASN A 98 9.96 -6.60 -4.03
CA ASN A 98 8.65 -6.58 -4.70
C ASN A 98 8.15 -5.15 -4.87
N THR A 99 8.30 -4.32 -3.84
CA THR A 99 7.93 -2.90 -3.90
C THR A 99 8.70 -2.17 -4.99
N LEU A 100 10.02 -2.37 -5.03
CA LEU A 100 10.87 -1.74 -6.05
C LEU A 100 10.52 -2.22 -7.45
N ASN A 101 10.29 -3.51 -7.63
CA ASN A 101 9.91 -4.06 -8.95
C ASN A 101 8.58 -3.49 -9.42
N ASN A 102 7.60 -3.39 -8.53
CA ASN A 102 6.30 -2.81 -8.86
C ASN A 102 6.42 -1.34 -9.29
N LEU A 103 7.23 -0.57 -8.58
CA LEU A 103 7.48 0.84 -8.94
C LEU A 103 8.20 0.97 -10.28
N LYS A 104 9.18 0.11 -10.54
CA LYS A 104 9.92 0.10 -11.81
C LYS A 104 9.03 -0.28 -12.99
N GLU A 105 8.17 -1.29 -12.83
CA GLU A 105 7.20 -1.67 -13.85
C GLU A 105 6.24 -0.53 -14.16
N HIS A 106 5.76 0.14 -13.12
CA HIS A 106 4.88 1.29 -13.27
C HIS A 106 5.57 2.43 -14.02
N LYS A 107 6.84 2.68 -13.71
CA LYS A 107 7.66 3.67 -14.41
C LYS A 107 7.78 3.35 -15.89
N GLU A 108 8.09 2.10 -16.23
CA GLU A 108 8.22 1.66 -17.63
C GLU A 108 6.92 1.87 -18.40
N LYS A 109 5.80 1.54 -17.79
CA LYS A 109 4.48 1.73 -18.41
C LYS A 109 4.20 3.20 -18.66
N LEU A 110 4.54 4.07 -17.72
CA LEU A 110 4.38 5.52 -17.89
C LEU A 110 5.25 6.06 -19.02
N LEU A 111 6.47 5.55 -19.16
CA LEU A 111 7.37 5.92 -20.26
C LEU A 111 6.78 5.51 -21.62
N GLU A 112 6.19 4.32 -21.71
CA GLU A 112 5.50 3.87 -22.91
C GLU A 112 4.33 4.77 -23.26
N ASP A 113 3.51 5.12 -22.27
CA ASP A 113 2.37 6.01 -22.44
C ASP A 113 2.82 7.40 -22.91
N LEU A 114 3.90 7.91 -22.32
CA LEU A 114 4.49 9.19 -22.71
C LEU A 114 4.92 9.18 -24.19
N PHE A 115 5.57 8.12 -24.61
CA PHE A 115 6.01 7.94 -25.99
C PHE A 115 4.80 7.94 -26.96
N LEU A 116 3.71 7.26 -26.59
CA LEU A 116 2.49 7.23 -27.41
C LEU A 116 1.85 8.60 -27.51
N ILE A 117 1.80 9.35 -26.41
CA ILE A 117 1.26 10.71 -26.39
C ILE A 117 2.08 11.62 -27.29
N ASP A 118 3.41 11.54 -27.21
CA ASP A 118 4.29 12.34 -28.07
C ASP A 118 4.06 12.04 -29.55
N SER A 119 3.84 10.78 -29.89
CA SER A 119 3.52 10.37 -31.27
C SER A 119 2.22 10.99 -31.76
N ILE A 120 1.19 11.02 -30.91
CA ILE A 120 -0.10 11.63 -31.25
C ILE A 120 0.06 13.15 -31.44
N ILE A 121 0.81 13.80 -30.56
CA ILE A 121 1.08 15.25 -30.67
C ILE A 121 1.72 15.57 -32.01
N LYS A 122 2.72 14.81 -32.42
CA LYS A 122 3.39 14.99 -33.72
C LYS A 122 2.43 14.84 -34.88
N GLU A 123 1.51 13.89 -34.84
CA GLU A 123 0.52 13.70 -35.88
C GLU A 123 -0.45 14.89 -35.96
N VAL A 124 -0.90 15.39 -34.81
CA VAL A 124 -1.79 16.55 -34.74
C VAL A 124 -1.08 17.79 -35.32
N GLU A 125 0.18 18.01 -34.94
CA GLU A 125 0.96 19.16 -35.46
C GLU A 125 1.14 19.11 -36.95
N LYS A 126 1.29 17.93 -37.55
CA LYS A 126 1.43 17.77 -39.01
C LYS A 126 0.13 18.04 -39.76
N LYS A 127 -1.02 17.61 -39.21
CA LYS A 127 -2.31 17.65 -39.92
C LYS A 127 -3.11 18.93 -39.67
N PHE A 128 -2.84 19.59 -38.60
CA PHE A 128 -3.56 20.80 -38.19
C PHE A 128 -2.64 21.94 -37.85
#